data_ef880b465a6a5b6bdcc2685b48e0f959
#
_entry.id   ef880b465a6a5b6bdcc2685b48e0f959
#
_cell.length_a   1.000
_cell.length_b   1.000
_cell.length_c   1.000
_cell.angle_alpha   90.00
_cell.angle_beta   90.00
_cell.angle_gamma   90.00
#
_symmetry.space_group_name_H-M   'P 1'
#
loop_
_entity.id
_entity.type
_entity.pdbx_description
1 polymer ?
#
loop_
_entity_poly.entity_id
_entity_poly.type
_entity_poly.pdbx_seq_one_letter_code
_entity_poly.pdbx_strand_id
1 'polypeptide(L)'
;MKLANSNVRTAEGRGLIAALEAIVGPARVLTLPADMAAYLSEPRDLFKGRALCIVRPGATAEVAAIVKLCSEAGTPIVPQGGNTGLVGGQMPGSGDKAIVLSLQRMRALREIDLASNTMTVEAGMILANAQAEADRVGRLFPLSLASEGSCTIGGNLATNAGGTGVIAYGCARDLVLGIEAVLADGRIYAGLSKLKKDNTGYDLKHLFIGSEGTLGIITAAVLKLYPKPRAVETAFIGLAAPKDAVALLALAQDAAGDEITAFELIPRLGLDFVLAHCGGARDPLAGRHQWYALLELGSQNADDLAGRMLGLLAEATERGLVQDAAVAASQRQRQDFW
;
A
#
# COMPACT_ATOMS: atom_id res chain seq x y z
N MET A 1 -20.32 13.13 -27.07
CA MET A 1 -19.62 13.33 -28.36
C MET A 1 -18.51 12.25 -28.46
N LYS A 2 -18.57 11.37 -29.46
CA LYS A 2 -17.76 10.15 -29.62
C LYS A 2 -16.31 10.51 -29.95
N LEU A 3 -15.42 10.56 -28.97
CA LEU A 3 -13.97 10.46 -29.21
C LEU A 3 -13.62 8.96 -29.31
N ALA A 4 -13.85 8.39 -30.49
CA ALA A 4 -13.32 7.06 -30.80
C ALA A 4 -11.80 7.18 -30.86
N ASN A 5 -11.10 6.29 -30.16
CA ASN A 5 -9.65 6.17 -30.09
C ASN A 5 -9.10 6.08 -31.54
N SER A 6 -8.36 7.07 -32.03
CA SER A 6 -7.94 7.15 -33.43
C SER A 6 -7.01 5.98 -33.81
N ASN A 7 -6.20 5.50 -32.87
CA ASN A 7 -5.22 4.44 -33.11
C ASN A 7 -5.81 3.04 -33.14
N VAL A 8 -6.95 2.77 -32.51
CA VAL A 8 -7.69 1.50 -32.69
C VAL A 8 -8.12 1.30 -34.15
N ARG A 9 -8.23 2.39 -34.91
CA ARG A 9 -8.63 2.37 -36.32
C ARG A 9 -7.49 2.12 -37.29
N THR A 10 -6.22 2.24 -36.86
CA THR A 10 -5.06 1.93 -37.70
C THR A 10 -4.89 0.42 -37.89
N ALA A 11 -4.30 0.01 -39.00
CA ALA A 11 -3.99 -1.42 -39.22
C ALA A 11 -3.04 -1.98 -38.16
N GLU A 12 -2.03 -1.19 -37.77
CA GLU A 12 -1.06 -1.54 -36.74
C GLU A 12 -1.72 -1.71 -35.35
N GLY A 13 -2.59 -0.78 -34.95
CA GLY A 13 -3.32 -0.86 -33.69
C GLY A 13 -4.22 -2.09 -33.58
N ARG A 14 -4.93 -2.45 -34.69
CA ARG A 14 -5.73 -3.67 -34.75
C ARG A 14 -4.90 -4.93 -34.69
N GLY A 15 -3.73 -4.95 -35.35
CA GLY A 15 -2.79 -6.07 -35.30
C GLY A 15 -2.27 -6.32 -33.88
N LEU A 16 -1.89 -5.25 -33.18
CA LEU A 16 -1.41 -5.35 -31.78
C LEU A 16 -2.53 -5.84 -30.85
N ILE A 17 -3.75 -5.31 -30.96
CA ILE A 17 -4.89 -5.75 -30.14
C ILE A 17 -5.15 -7.24 -30.37
N ALA A 18 -5.18 -7.72 -31.61
CA ALA A 18 -5.39 -9.14 -31.91
C ALA A 18 -4.28 -10.04 -31.33
N ALA A 19 -3.03 -9.58 -31.35
CA ALA A 19 -1.91 -10.30 -30.73
C ALA A 19 -2.03 -10.32 -29.19
N LEU A 20 -2.45 -9.23 -28.56
CA LEU A 20 -2.72 -9.18 -27.11
C LEU A 20 -3.90 -10.10 -26.73
N GLU A 21 -4.96 -10.13 -27.54
CA GLU A 21 -6.10 -11.04 -27.36
C GLU A 21 -5.69 -12.52 -27.48
N ALA A 22 -4.73 -12.83 -28.34
CA ALA A 22 -4.20 -14.18 -28.46
C ALA A 22 -3.42 -14.62 -27.20
N ILE A 23 -2.83 -13.68 -26.44
CA ILE A 23 -2.11 -13.97 -25.19
C ILE A 23 -3.08 -14.17 -24.01
N VAL A 24 -4.01 -13.23 -23.80
CA VAL A 24 -4.83 -13.21 -22.57
C VAL A 24 -6.30 -13.59 -22.78
N GLY A 25 -6.71 -13.78 -24.02
CA GLY A 25 -8.11 -13.96 -24.44
C GLY A 25 -8.85 -12.62 -24.67
N PRO A 26 -9.80 -12.57 -25.61
CA PRO A 26 -10.44 -11.33 -26.06
C PRO A 26 -11.23 -10.63 -24.94
N ALA A 27 -11.84 -11.36 -24.01
CA ALA A 27 -12.55 -10.78 -22.87
C ALA A 27 -11.62 -10.06 -21.86
N ARG A 28 -10.30 -10.11 -22.05
CA ARG A 28 -9.29 -9.53 -21.17
C ARG A 28 -8.59 -8.32 -21.80
N VAL A 29 -8.92 -7.96 -23.02
CA VAL A 29 -8.47 -6.74 -23.70
C VAL A 29 -9.66 -5.80 -23.86
N LEU A 30 -9.67 -4.71 -23.09
CA LEU A 30 -10.77 -3.75 -23.13
C LEU A 30 -10.43 -2.64 -24.12
N THR A 31 -11.32 -2.40 -25.10
CA THR A 31 -11.16 -1.39 -26.14
C THR A 31 -12.33 -0.41 -26.18
N LEU A 32 -13.44 -0.72 -25.50
CA LEU A 32 -14.59 0.16 -25.44
C LEU A 32 -14.37 1.28 -24.41
N PRO A 33 -14.62 2.55 -24.75
CA PRO A 33 -14.39 3.67 -23.84
C PRO A 33 -15.07 3.53 -22.47
N ALA A 34 -16.28 2.97 -22.42
CA ALA A 34 -17.01 2.75 -21.18
C ALA A 34 -16.27 1.79 -20.23
N ASP A 35 -15.69 0.71 -20.78
CA ASP A 35 -14.97 -0.32 -20.00
C ASP A 35 -13.58 0.17 -19.57
N MET A 36 -12.99 1.09 -20.31
CA MET A 36 -11.68 1.68 -20.04
C MET A 36 -11.72 2.82 -19.03
N ALA A 37 -12.85 3.47 -18.83
CA ALA A 37 -12.98 4.73 -18.08
C ALA A 37 -12.37 4.67 -16.67
N ALA A 38 -12.63 3.59 -15.91
CA ALA A 38 -12.12 3.40 -14.56
C ALA A 38 -10.59 3.25 -14.47
N TYR A 39 -9.92 2.93 -15.58
CA TYR A 39 -8.46 2.80 -15.66
C TYR A 39 -7.76 4.07 -16.13
N LEU A 40 -8.51 5.04 -16.66
CA LEU A 40 -8.00 6.24 -17.33
C LEU A 40 -8.24 7.53 -16.53
N SER A 41 -8.76 7.43 -15.33
CA SER A 41 -8.88 8.54 -14.37
C SER A 41 -8.48 8.04 -12.97
N GLU A 42 -7.90 8.90 -12.14
CA GLU A 42 -7.57 8.60 -10.75
C GLU A 42 -8.62 9.19 -9.78
N PRO A 43 -8.65 8.77 -8.49
CA PRO A 43 -9.76 9.12 -7.57
C PRO A 43 -10.03 10.62 -7.37
N ARG A 44 -9.02 11.49 -7.54
CA ARG A 44 -9.18 12.95 -7.39
C ARG A 44 -9.51 13.66 -8.71
N ASP A 45 -9.58 12.92 -9.82
CA ASP A 45 -9.85 13.42 -11.17
C ASP A 45 -8.87 14.53 -11.65
N LEU A 46 -7.67 14.57 -11.06
CA LEU A 46 -6.62 15.53 -11.45
C LEU A 46 -5.81 15.02 -12.64
N PHE A 47 -5.66 13.71 -12.77
CA PHE A 47 -4.94 13.07 -13.86
C PHE A 47 -5.87 12.21 -14.69
N LYS A 48 -5.91 12.49 -15.99
CA LYS A 48 -6.67 11.74 -17.00
C LYS A 48 -5.75 11.31 -18.12
N GLY A 49 -5.84 10.05 -18.50
CA GLY A 49 -5.02 9.50 -19.55
C GLY A 49 -5.82 9.01 -20.76
N ARG A 50 -5.09 8.61 -21.80
CA ARG A 50 -5.62 7.92 -22.97
C ARG A 50 -4.76 6.68 -23.24
N ALA A 51 -5.40 5.60 -23.63
CA ALA A 51 -4.69 4.35 -23.96
C ALA A 51 -5.31 3.70 -25.20
N LEU A 52 -4.53 2.89 -25.88
CA LEU A 52 -4.98 2.05 -26.99
C LEU A 52 -6.02 1.01 -26.48
N CYS A 53 -5.67 0.34 -25.38
CA CYS A 53 -6.51 -0.64 -24.71
C CYS A 53 -6.05 -0.85 -23.26
N ILE A 54 -6.87 -1.54 -22.48
CA ILE A 54 -6.50 -2.07 -21.17
C ILE A 54 -6.30 -3.57 -21.29
N VAL A 55 -5.14 -4.09 -20.89
CA VAL A 55 -4.84 -5.53 -20.93
C VAL A 55 -4.77 -6.05 -19.49
N ARG A 56 -5.46 -7.19 -19.23
CA ARG A 56 -5.60 -7.75 -17.89
C ARG A 56 -5.04 -9.18 -17.85
N PRO A 57 -3.73 -9.37 -17.74
CA PRO A 57 -3.11 -10.69 -17.58
C PRO A 57 -3.53 -11.36 -16.27
N GLY A 58 -3.48 -12.69 -16.23
CA GLY A 58 -3.75 -13.51 -15.06
C GLY A 58 -2.56 -14.35 -14.60
N ALA A 59 -1.41 -14.24 -15.28
CA ALA A 59 -0.20 -14.99 -14.95
C ALA A 59 1.06 -14.21 -15.35
N THR A 60 2.17 -14.46 -14.65
CA THR A 60 3.48 -13.85 -14.95
C THR A 60 3.94 -14.13 -16.38
N ALA A 61 3.67 -15.33 -16.91
CA ALA A 61 4.00 -15.66 -18.29
C ALA A 61 3.22 -14.81 -19.32
N GLU A 62 1.95 -14.48 -19.04
CA GLU A 62 1.16 -13.57 -19.88
C GLU A 62 1.74 -12.14 -19.82
N VAL A 63 2.14 -11.66 -18.63
CA VAL A 63 2.82 -10.36 -18.47
C VAL A 63 4.10 -10.33 -19.31
N ALA A 64 4.93 -11.38 -19.23
CA ALA A 64 6.18 -11.49 -19.98
C ALA A 64 5.95 -11.45 -21.51
N ALA A 65 4.95 -12.18 -21.99
CA ALA A 65 4.58 -12.19 -23.41
C ALA A 65 4.08 -10.83 -23.90
N ILE A 66 3.24 -10.15 -23.09
CA ILE A 66 2.74 -8.78 -23.37
C ILE A 66 3.90 -7.78 -23.43
N VAL A 67 4.79 -7.81 -22.43
CA VAL A 67 5.94 -6.88 -22.37
C VAL A 67 6.84 -7.07 -23.59
N LYS A 68 7.16 -8.33 -23.94
CA LYS A 68 7.96 -8.65 -25.12
C LYS A 68 7.30 -8.12 -26.41
N LEU A 69 6.02 -8.42 -26.62
CA LEU A 69 5.26 -7.95 -27.78
C LEU A 69 5.24 -6.44 -27.89
N CYS A 70 4.98 -5.72 -26.78
CA CYS A 70 4.94 -4.27 -26.75
C CYS A 70 6.33 -3.64 -26.97
N SER A 71 7.38 -4.26 -26.43
CA SER A 71 8.77 -3.84 -26.64
C SER A 71 9.15 -3.93 -28.14
N GLU A 72 8.83 -5.04 -28.79
CA GLU A 72 9.06 -5.25 -30.22
C GLU A 72 8.24 -4.27 -31.09
N ALA A 73 7.02 -3.93 -30.67
CA ALA A 73 6.13 -2.98 -31.35
C ALA A 73 6.42 -1.50 -31.03
N GLY A 74 7.34 -1.19 -30.13
CA GLY A 74 7.57 0.18 -29.64
C GLY A 74 6.36 0.80 -28.95
N THR A 75 5.50 -0.03 -28.33
CA THR A 75 4.27 0.41 -27.63
C THR A 75 4.55 0.62 -26.15
N PRO A 76 4.33 1.83 -25.61
CA PRO A 76 4.49 2.09 -24.18
C PRO A 76 3.50 1.29 -23.33
N ILE A 77 3.97 0.81 -22.18
CA ILE A 77 3.16 0.12 -21.17
C ILE A 77 3.08 0.97 -19.93
N VAL A 78 1.86 1.15 -19.38
CA VAL A 78 1.64 1.74 -18.07
C VAL A 78 1.10 0.65 -17.14
N PRO A 79 1.93 0.12 -16.22
CA PRO A 79 1.48 -0.86 -15.24
C PRO A 79 0.52 -0.20 -14.25
N GLN A 80 -0.56 -0.91 -13.92
CA GLN A 80 -1.55 -0.41 -12.97
C GLN A 80 -2.01 -1.50 -12.00
N GLY A 81 -1.98 -1.19 -10.70
CA GLY A 81 -2.55 -2.00 -9.63
C GLY A 81 -3.98 -1.57 -9.29
N GLY A 82 -4.21 -1.12 -8.04
CA GLY A 82 -5.50 -0.67 -7.53
C GLY A 82 -5.96 0.72 -7.97
N ASN A 83 -5.16 1.43 -8.77
CA ASN A 83 -5.41 2.80 -9.22
C ASN A 83 -5.61 3.82 -8.07
N THR A 84 -4.92 3.64 -6.94
CA THR A 84 -5.03 4.47 -5.74
C THR A 84 -3.93 5.54 -5.61
N GLY A 85 -2.99 5.58 -6.55
CA GLY A 85 -1.88 6.55 -6.55
C GLY A 85 -2.36 7.99 -6.72
N LEU A 86 -1.73 8.91 -6.00
CA LEU A 86 -2.15 10.32 -5.96
C LEU A 86 -1.26 11.26 -6.81
N VAL A 87 -0.21 10.73 -7.43
CA VAL A 87 0.77 11.54 -8.19
C VAL A 87 0.76 11.25 -9.70
N GLY A 88 -0.19 10.43 -10.16
CA GLY A 88 -0.46 10.19 -11.58
C GLY A 88 0.46 9.16 -12.25
N GLY A 89 1.39 8.50 -11.55
CA GLY A 89 2.32 7.51 -12.12
C GLY A 89 1.63 6.30 -12.79
N GLN A 90 0.42 5.97 -12.37
CA GLN A 90 -0.41 4.91 -12.94
C GLN A 90 -1.26 5.36 -14.14
N MET A 91 -1.21 6.64 -14.51
CA MET A 91 -1.99 7.17 -15.61
C MET A 91 -1.18 7.21 -16.90
N PRO A 92 -1.71 6.71 -18.03
CA PRO A 92 -1.09 6.95 -19.32
C PRO A 92 -1.14 8.44 -19.67
N GLY A 93 -0.20 8.90 -20.49
CA GLY A 93 -0.18 10.27 -20.99
C GLY A 93 -1.39 10.59 -21.90
N SER A 94 -1.39 11.79 -22.49
CA SER A 94 -2.46 12.27 -23.38
C SER A 94 -2.50 11.57 -24.75
N GLY A 95 -1.44 10.81 -25.10
CA GLY A 95 -1.37 10.03 -26.34
C GLY A 95 -2.14 8.71 -26.23
N ASP A 96 -2.69 8.25 -27.35
CA ASP A 96 -3.51 7.02 -27.43
C ASP A 96 -2.72 5.79 -27.92
N LYS A 97 -1.38 5.80 -27.81
CA LYS A 97 -0.50 4.69 -28.21
C LYS A 97 -0.17 3.70 -27.10
N ALA A 98 -0.19 4.16 -25.85
CA ALA A 98 0.13 3.30 -24.70
C ALA A 98 -0.97 2.28 -24.43
N ILE A 99 -0.59 1.13 -23.86
CA ILE A 99 -1.54 0.23 -23.21
C ILE A 99 -1.47 0.43 -21.69
N VAL A 100 -2.59 0.21 -20.99
CA VAL A 100 -2.57 0.01 -19.54
C VAL A 100 -2.55 -1.48 -19.26
N LEU A 101 -1.55 -1.94 -18.50
CA LEU A 101 -1.43 -3.33 -18.08
C LEU A 101 -1.89 -3.44 -16.63
N SER A 102 -3.12 -3.94 -16.43
CA SER A 102 -3.73 -4.04 -15.11
C SER A 102 -3.50 -5.41 -14.49
N LEU A 103 -2.85 -5.44 -13.33
CA LEU A 103 -2.54 -6.67 -12.60
C LEU A 103 -3.68 -7.16 -11.70
N GLN A 104 -4.86 -6.54 -11.74
CA GLN A 104 -5.99 -6.84 -10.87
C GLN A 104 -6.47 -8.31 -10.89
N ARG A 105 -6.13 -9.10 -11.91
CA ARG A 105 -6.48 -10.53 -11.97
C ARG A 105 -5.48 -11.43 -11.24
N MET A 106 -4.27 -10.96 -10.99
CA MET A 106 -3.20 -11.70 -10.33
C MET A 106 -3.34 -11.53 -8.81
N ARG A 107 -4.25 -12.28 -8.19
CA ARG A 107 -4.65 -12.13 -6.77
C ARG A 107 -4.38 -13.35 -5.91
N ALA A 108 -3.70 -14.36 -6.44
CA ALA A 108 -3.54 -15.60 -5.73
C ALA A 108 -2.65 -15.42 -4.49
N LEU A 109 -3.09 -16.03 -3.39
CA LEU A 109 -2.24 -16.43 -2.30
C LEU A 109 -1.52 -17.71 -2.75
N ARG A 110 -0.21 -17.63 -3.03
CA ARG A 110 0.57 -18.78 -3.50
C ARG A 110 0.98 -19.68 -2.34
N GLU A 111 1.33 -19.09 -1.19
CA GLU A 111 1.81 -19.85 -0.02
C GLU A 111 1.75 -19.01 1.26
N ILE A 112 1.51 -19.67 2.40
CA ILE A 112 1.84 -19.16 3.75
C ILE A 112 2.77 -20.17 4.41
N ASP A 113 3.93 -19.70 4.85
CA ASP A 113 4.94 -20.49 5.58
C ASP A 113 5.10 -19.91 6.98
N LEU A 114 4.50 -20.59 7.95
CA LEU A 114 4.52 -20.18 9.37
C LEU A 114 5.88 -20.39 10.03
N ALA A 115 6.68 -21.34 9.53
CA ALA A 115 8.02 -21.59 10.06
C ALA A 115 8.97 -20.43 9.73
N SER A 116 8.87 -19.91 8.50
CA SER A 116 9.64 -18.75 8.05
C SER A 116 8.96 -17.41 8.39
N ASN A 117 7.70 -17.41 8.84
CA ASN A 117 6.85 -16.24 8.99
C ASN A 117 6.80 -15.42 7.67
N THR A 118 6.39 -16.07 6.59
CA THR A 118 6.29 -15.45 5.27
C THR A 118 4.98 -15.79 4.58
N MET A 119 4.58 -14.94 3.67
CA MET A 119 3.43 -15.14 2.79
C MET A 119 3.82 -14.75 1.36
N THR A 120 3.62 -15.64 0.39
CA THR A 120 3.87 -15.37 -1.03
C THR A 120 2.55 -15.07 -1.72
N VAL A 121 2.43 -13.87 -2.28
CA VAL A 121 1.21 -13.39 -2.94
C VAL A 121 1.51 -12.82 -4.32
N GLU A 122 0.52 -12.83 -5.19
CA GLU A 122 0.58 -12.15 -6.47
C GLU A 122 0.35 -10.64 -6.33
N ALA A 123 0.92 -9.87 -7.26
CA ALA A 123 0.98 -8.41 -7.20
C ALA A 123 -0.37 -7.70 -7.20
N GLY A 124 -1.42 -8.29 -7.78
CA GLY A 124 -2.78 -7.77 -7.77
C GLY A 124 -3.58 -8.11 -6.51
N MET A 125 -3.00 -8.81 -5.52
CA MET A 125 -3.62 -9.03 -4.22
C MET A 125 -3.91 -7.69 -3.55
N ILE A 126 -5.16 -7.48 -3.13
CA ILE A 126 -5.57 -6.28 -2.37
C ILE A 126 -4.95 -6.35 -0.98
N LEU A 127 -4.45 -5.21 -0.46
CA LEU A 127 -3.77 -5.15 0.83
C LEU A 127 -4.64 -5.70 1.96
N ALA A 128 -5.90 -5.28 2.07
CA ALA A 128 -6.82 -5.78 3.10
C ALA A 128 -7.01 -7.31 3.04
N ASN A 129 -6.99 -7.91 1.83
CA ASN A 129 -7.07 -9.36 1.70
C ASN A 129 -5.77 -10.05 2.18
N ALA A 130 -4.60 -9.48 1.89
CA ALA A 130 -3.34 -9.99 2.39
C ALA A 130 -3.27 -9.92 3.94
N GLN A 131 -3.77 -8.83 4.54
CA GLN A 131 -3.90 -8.68 6.00
C GLN A 131 -4.85 -9.74 6.58
N ALA A 132 -6.02 -9.96 5.96
CA ALA A 132 -6.99 -10.96 6.39
C ALA A 132 -6.42 -12.39 6.34
N GLU A 133 -5.65 -12.73 5.28
CA GLU A 133 -5.00 -14.04 5.19
C GLU A 133 -3.91 -14.22 6.26
N ALA A 134 -3.16 -13.17 6.59
CA ALA A 134 -2.21 -13.21 7.70
C ALA A 134 -2.94 -13.37 9.04
N ASP A 135 -4.02 -12.63 9.26
CA ASP A 135 -4.83 -12.69 10.50
C ASP A 135 -5.44 -14.08 10.72
N ARG A 136 -5.94 -14.73 9.66
CA ARG A 136 -6.50 -16.09 9.70
C ARG A 136 -5.54 -17.14 10.26
N VAL A 137 -4.24 -16.90 10.14
CA VAL A 137 -3.19 -17.80 10.67
C VAL A 137 -2.48 -17.25 11.91
N GLY A 138 -3.08 -16.26 12.60
CA GLY A 138 -2.52 -15.66 13.81
C GLY A 138 -1.25 -14.85 13.56
N ARG A 139 -1.12 -14.25 12.39
CA ARG A 139 -0.02 -13.37 12.00
C ARG A 139 -0.52 -11.97 11.65
N LEU A 140 0.40 -11.03 11.61
CA LEU A 140 0.21 -9.65 11.21
C LEU A 140 1.02 -9.38 9.94
N PHE A 141 0.39 -8.80 8.92
CA PHE A 141 1.07 -8.07 7.85
C PHE A 141 0.87 -6.56 8.13
N PRO A 142 1.92 -5.85 8.61
CA PRO A 142 1.74 -4.56 9.28
C PRO A 142 1.64 -3.34 8.37
N LEU A 143 1.66 -3.50 7.04
CA LEU A 143 1.42 -2.38 6.13
C LEU A 143 -0.03 -1.93 6.29
N SER A 144 -0.26 -0.66 6.66
CA SER A 144 -1.60 -0.08 6.83
C SER A 144 -1.69 1.26 6.12
N LEU A 145 -2.65 1.37 5.20
CA LEU A 145 -2.84 2.52 4.31
C LEU A 145 -4.31 2.90 4.28
N ALA A 146 -4.62 4.18 4.08
CA ALA A 146 -5.99 4.65 3.91
C ALA A 146 -6.71 3.97 2.73
N SER A 147 -5.97 3.48 1.74
CA SER A 147 -6.48 2.79 0.54
C SER A 147 -6.44 1.26 0.63
N GLU A 148 -6.26 0.66 1.82
CA GLU A 148 -6.03 -0.79 1.99
C GLU A 148 -7.12 -1.68 1.37
N GLY A 149 -8.36 -1.19 1.28
CA GLY A 149 -9.47 -1.91 0.63
C GLY A 149 -9.39 -1.97 -0.90
N SER A 150 -8.46 -1.23 -1.54
CA SER A 150 -8.36 -1.14 -3.00
C SER A 150 -6.94 -1.13 -3.55
N CYS A 151 -5.95 -0.66 -2.79
CA CYS A 151 -4.55 -0.74 -3.21
C CYS A 151 -4.07 -2.20 -3.27
N THR A 152 -3.07 -2.47 -4.11
CA THR A 152 -2.56 -3.81 -4.35
C THR A 152 -1.11 -3.94 -3.90
N ILE A 153 -0.69 -5.14 -3.54
CA ILE A 153 0.67 -5.43 -3.06
C ILE A 153 1.72 -4.96 -4.08
N GLY A 154 1.54 -5.26 -5.38
CA GLY A 154 2.47 -4.82 -6.41
C GLY A 154 2.54 -3.29 -6.54
N GLY A 155 1.41 -2.60 -6.41
CA GLY A 155 1.37 -1.13 -6.40
C GLY A 155 2.08 -0.54 -5.18
N ASN A 156 1.83 -1.11 -3.99
CA ASN A 156 2.46 -0.68 -2.74
C ASN A 156 4.00 -0.88 -2.79
N LEU A 157 4.47 -1.97 -3.38
CA LEU A 157 5.90 -2.21 -3.58
C LEU A 157 6.48 -1.26 -4.64
N ALA A 158 5.79 -1.09 -5.78
CA ALA A 158 6.26 -0.22 -6.86
C ALA A 158 6.44 1.24 -6.40
N THR A 159 5.61 1.72 -5.46
CA THR A 159 5.72 3.07 -4.89
C THR A 159 6.49 3.12 -3.57
N ASN A 160 6.96 1.98 -3.05
CA ASN A 160 7.52 1.87 -1.71
C ASN A 160 6.63 2.52 -0.66
N ALA A 161 5.35 2.11 -0.62
CA ALA A 161 4.34 2.72 0.23
C ALA A 161 4.74 2.68 1.72
N GLY A 162 4.50 3.80 2.42
CA GLY A 162 4.74 3.92 3.86
C GLY A 162 3.58 3.37 4.67
N GLY A 163 2.78 4.24 5.27
CA GLY A 163 1.64 3.91 6.12
C GLY A 163 1.90 4.21 7.59
N THR A 164 0.90 3.92 8.43
CA THR A 164 0.90 4.34 9.83
C THR A 164 1.86 3.52 10.71
N GLY A 165 2.19 2.28 10.31
CA GLY A 165 3.09 1.39 11.06
C GLY A 165 4.59 1.53 10.74
N VAL A 166 5.00 2.56 9.97
CA VAL A 166 6.40 2.72 9.51
C VAL A 166 7.39 2.83 10.67
N ILE A 167 7.00 3.46 11.77
CA ILE A 167 7.87 3.62 12.93
C ILE A 167 8.35 2.28 13.52
N ALA A 168 7.53 1.24 13.45
CA ALA A 168 7.86 -0.09 13.98
C ALA A 168 8.38 -1.05 12.90
N TYR A 169 7.82 -0.98 11.69
CA TYR A 169 7.96 -2.05 10.70
C TYR A 169 8.63 -1.61 9.41
N GLY A 170 8.89 -0.31 9.25
CA GLY A 170 9.41 0.25 8.00
C GLY A 170 8.35 0.36 6.89
N CYS A 171 8.80 0.80 5.73
CA CYS A 171 7.97 0.92 4.52
C CYS A 171 7.77 -0.44 3.83
N ALA A 172 7.02 -0.48 2.73
CA ALA A 172 6.79 -1.69 1.93
C ALA A 172 8.09 -2.41 1.56
N ARG A 173 9.19 -1.69 1.32
CA ARG A 173 10.54 -2.21 1.08
C ARG A 173 11.04 -3.11 2.21
N ASP A 174 10.81 -2.70 3.46
CA ASP A 174 11.28 -3.41 4.64
C ASP A 174 10.45 -4.65 4.94
N LEU A 175 9.23 -4.70 4.40
CA LEU A 175 8.24 -5.76 4.61
C LEU A 175 8.32 -6.91 3.59
N VAL A 176 9.32 -6.89 2.69
CA VAL A 176 9.45 -7.89 1.63
C VAL A 176 10.80 -8.60 1.66
N LEU A 177 10.82 -9.91 1.44
CA LEU A 177 12.04 -10.73 1.35
C LEU A 177 12.44 -11.01 -0.10
N GLY A 178 11.49 -11.16 -1.01
CA GLY A 178 11.74 -11.47 -2.39
C GLY A 178 10.62 -10.99 -3.29
N ILE A 179 10.93 -10.80 -4.57
CA ILE A 179 9.96 -10.43 -5.59
C ILE A 179 10.13 -11.27 -6.85
N GLU A 180 9.07 -11.38 -7.63
CA GLU A 180 9.08 -11.80 -9.02
C GLU A 180 8.73 -10.58 -9.86
N ALA A 181 9.48 -10.31 -10.93
CA ALA A 181 9.23 -9.17 -11.81
C ALA A 181 9.51 -9.52 -13.27
N VAL A 182 8.80 -8.86 -14.18
CA VAL A 182 9.05 -8.96 -15.63
C VAL A 182 9.85 -7.74 -16.07
N LEU A 183 11.00 -7.99 -16.71
CA LEU A 183 11.89 -6.97 -17.25
C LEU A 183 11.38 -6.41 -18.59
N ALA A 184 11.92 -5.28 -19.04
CA ALA A 184 11.49 -4.59 -20.26
C ALA A 184 11.62 -5.42 -21.55
N ASP A 185 12.46 -6.46 -21.56
CA ASP A 185 12.63 -7.41 -22.66
C ASP A 185 11.76 -8.67 -22.54
N GLY A 186 10.90 -8.76 -21.52
CA GLY A 186 10.05 -9.90 -21.25
C GLY A 186 10.69 -11.02 -20.43
N ARG A 187 11.98 -10.93 -20.06
CA ARG A 187 12.58 -11.90 -19.12
C ARG A 187 11.97 -11.76 -17.75
N ILE A 188 11.89 -12.90 -17.03
CA ILE A 188 11.35 -12.96 -15.68
C ILE A 188 12.50 -12.97 -14.68
N TYR A 189 12.54 -12.01 -13.78
CA TYR A 189 13.36 -12.04 -12.58
C TYR A 189 12.64 -12.88 -11.52
N ALA A 190 13.17 -14.07 -11.24
CA ALA A 190 12.58 -15.05 -10.31
C ALA A 190 13.29 -14.96 -8.95
N GLY A 191 13.05 -13.88 -8.20
CA GLY A 191 13.70 -13.60 -6.92
C GLY A 191 12.81 -13.82 -5.69
N LEU A 192 11.91 -14.81 -5.71
CA LEU A 192 11.01 -15.14 -4.58
C LEU A 192 11.73 -15.90 -3.45
N SER A 193 12.81 -15.29 -2.91
CA SER A 193 13.54 -15.83 -1.76
C SER A 193 12.74 -15.60 -0.46
N LYS A 194 12.74 -16.61 0.43
CA LYS A 194 12.18 -16.52 1.80
C LYS A 194 13.27 -16.30 2.85
N LEU A 195 14.53 -16.22 2.43
CA LEU A 195 15.66 -16.12 3.34
C LEU A 195 15.69 -14.74 4.00
N LYS A 196 15.68 -14.70 5.33
CA LYS A 196 15.89 -13.47 6.10
C LYS A 196 17.34 -13.00 6.04
N LYS A 197 18.28 -13.95 6.00
CA LYS A 197 19.70 -13.67 5.78
C LYS A 197 20.10 -14.22 4.42
N ASP A 198 20.26 -13.30 3.46
CA ASP A 198 20.75 -13.62 2.13
C ASP A 198 21.89 -12.64 1.78
N ASN A 199 23.11 -13.15 1.87
CA ASN A 199 24.32 -12.35 1.60
C ASN A 199 24.89 -12.65 0.21
N THR A 200 24.12 -13.28 -0.68
CA THR A 200 24.54 -13.73 -1.99
C THR A 200 24.33 -12.66 -3.06
N GLY A 201 25.39 -11.95 -3.42
CA GLY A 201 25.35 -10.94 -4.49
C GLY A 201 24.61 -9.67 -4.12
N TYR A 202 24.18 -8.92 -5.15
CA TYR A 202 23.39 -7.71 -4.98
C TYR A 202 21.95 -8.02 -4.67
N ASP A 203 21.35 -7.23 -3.79
CA ASP A 203 19.94 -7.35 -3.46
C ASP A 203 19.05 -6.60 -4.48
N LEU A 204 18.82 -7.26 -5.62
CA LEU A 204 18.20 -6.66 -6.80
C LEU A 204 16.73 -6.26 -6.59
N LYS A 205 16.02 -6.86 -5.63
CA LYS A 205 14.63 -6.47 -5.35
C LYS A 205 14.50 -4.98 -5.05
N HIS A 206 15.53 -4.38 -4.44
CA HIS A 206 15.55 -2.97 -4.07
C HIS A 206 15.65 -2.00 -5.27
N LEU A 207 16.00 -2.48 -6.46
CA LEU A 207 15.93 -1.71 -7.70
C LEU A 207 14.47 -1.54 -8.17
N PHE A 208 13.65 -2.59 -8.02
CA PHE A 208 12.26 -2.59 -8.48
C PHE A 208 11.31 -1.93 -7.48
N ILE A 209 11.58 -2.06 -6.17
CA ILE A 209 10.77 -1.45 -5.13
C ILE A 209 11.02 0.07 -5.13
N GLY A 210 9.94 0.84 -5.35
CA GLY A 210 10.02 2.29 -5.51
C GLY A 210 10.38 2.75 -6.94
N SER A 211 10.47 1.82 -7.92
CA SER A 211 10.73 2.17 -9.33
C SER A 211 9.48 2.56 -10.12
N GLU A 212 8.29 2.41 -9.54
CA GLU A 212 6.99 2.73 -10.15
C GLU A 212 6.78 2.06 -11.52
N GLY A 213 7.31 0.84 -11.69
CA GLY A 213 7.19 0.08 -12.93
C GLY A 213 8.16 0.49 -14.05
N THR A 214 9.08 1.44 -13.82
CA THR A 214 10.03 1.93 -14.84
C THR A 214 11.16 0.96 -15.14
N LEU A 215 11.51 0.08 -14.20
CA LEU A 215 12.56 -0.94 -14.35
C LEU A 215 12.02 -2.34 -14.62
N GLY A 216 10.73 -2.55 -14.36
CA GLY A 216 10.06 -3.84 -14.56
C GLY A 216 8.71 -3.87 -13.84
N ILE A 217 7.93 -4.89 -14.12
CA ILE A 217 6.59 -5.07 -13.59
C ILE A 217 6.61 -6.16 -12.53
N ILE A 218 6.40 -5.80 -11.27
CA ILE A 218 6.33 -6.76 -10.14
C ILE A 218 5.07 -7.61 -10.32
N THR A 219 5.22 -8.94 -10.30
CA THR A 219 4.13 -9.91 -10.50
C THR A 219 3.81 -10.73 -9.26
N ALA A 220 4.77 -10.90 -8.34
CA ALA A 220 4.56 -11.54 -7.05
C ALA A 220 5.59 -11.06 -6.02
N ALA A 221 5.30 -11.29 -4.74
CA ALA A 221 6.19 -10.94 -3.64
C ALA A 221 6.11 -11.95 -2.48
N VAL A 222 7.22 -12.10 -1.78
CA VAL A 222 7.32 -12.78 -0.48
C VAL A 222 7.28 -11.73 0.62
N LEU A 223 6.18 -11.67 1.34
CA LEU A 223 5.92 -10.73 2.41
C LEU A 223 6.40 -11.27 3.76
N LYS A 224 6.97 -10.41 4.60
CA LYS A 224 7.30 -10.73 6.00
C LYS A 224 6.04 -10.69 6.83
N LEU A 225 5.82 -11.75 7.61
CA LEU A 225 4.78 -11.78 8.62
C LEU A 225 5.38 -11.63 10.02
N TYR A 226 4.60 -11.02 10.90
CA TYR A 226 4.95 -10.79 12.29
C TYR A 226 3.97 -11.54 13.20
N PRO A 227 4.37 -11.93 14.41
CA PRO A 227 3.41 -12.36 15.42
C PRO A 227 2.40 -11.26 15.68
N LYS A 228 1.12 -11.60 15.74
CA LYS A 228 0.07 -10.63 16.06
C LYS A 228 0.26 -10.17 17.52
N PRO A 229 0.27 -8.85 17.83
CA PRO A 229 0.35 -8.37 19.20
C PRO A 229 -0.78 -8.95 20.05
N ARG A 230 -0.46 -9.34 21.29
CA ARG A 230 -1.45 -9.85 22.26
C ARG A 230 -2.18 -8.75 22.99
N ALA A 231 -1.51 -7.61 23.17
CA ALA A 231 -2.08 -6.39 23.74
C ALA A 231 -1.78 -5.20 22.82
N VAL A 232 -2.72 -4.30 22.71
CA VAL A 232 -2.58 -3.04 21.98
C VAL A 232 -3.31 -1.95 22.76
N GLU A 233 -2.59 -0.85 23.03
CA GLU A 233 -3.12 0.34 23.67
C GLU A 233 -2.99 1.54 22.75
N THR A 234 -4.03 2.35 22.64
CA THR A 234 -4.05 3.51 21.76
C THR A 234 -4.49 4.74 22.54
N ALA A 235 -3.74 5.82 22.45
CA ALA A 235 -4.06 7.09 23.06
C ALA A 235 -4.22 8.20 22.01
N PHE A 236 -5.23 9.04 22.19
CA PHE A 236 -5.42 10.29 21.46
C PHE A 236 -5.05 11.44 22.40
N ILE A 237 -4.09 12.28 22.00
CA ILE A 237 -3.35 13.16 22.91
C ILE A 237 -3.41 14.59 22.39
N GLY A 238 -3.83 15.55 23.23
CA GLY A 238 -3.88 16.98 22.95
C GLY A 238 -2.53 17.67 23.26
N LEU A 239 -2.02 18.44 22.30
CA LEU A 239 -0.73 19.09 22.35
C LEU A 239 -0.85 20.59 22.05
N ALA A 240 0.08 21.39 22.59
CA ALA A 240 0.14 22.83 22.31
C ALA A 240 0.84 23.12 20.96
N ALA A 241 1.89 22.38 20.63
CA ALA A 241 2.71 22.63 19.44
C ALA A 241 3.33 21.34 18.88
N PRO A 242 3.75 21.31 17.59
CA PRO A 242 4.41 20.15 16.98
C PRO A 242 5.70 19.72 17.68
N LYS A 243 6.44 20.65 18.27
CA LYS A 243 7.65 20.34 19.06
C LYS A 243 7.36 19.43 20.26
N ASP A 244 6.16 19.56 20.85
CA ASP A 244 5.75 18.75 21.99
C ASP A 244 5.51 17.31 21.56
N ALA A 245 5.04 17.08 20.32
CA ALA A 245 4.91 15.74 19.74
C ALA A 245 6.30 15.07 19.58
N VAL A 246 7.32 15.81 19.12
CA VAL A 246 8.69 15.28 18.99
C VAL A 246 9.24 14.88 20.36
N ALA A 247 9.05 15.74 21.38
CA ALA A 247 9.48 15.45 22.75
C ALA A 247 8.69 14.27 23.37
N LEU A 248 7.39 14.18 23.11
CA LEU A 248 6.54 13.06 23.52
C LEU A 248 7.01 11.75 22.87
N LEU A 249 7.33 11.77 21.57
CA LEU A 249 7.84 10.59 20.87
C LEU A 249 9.17 10.12 21.48
N ALA A 250 10.09 11.03 21.78
CA ALA A 250 11.36 10.68 22.43
C ALA A 250 11.12 10.04 23.81
N LEU A 251 10.23 10.63 24.62
CA LEU A 251 9.85 10.06 25.91
C LEU A 251 9.20 8.66 25.76
N ALA A 252 8.34 8.48 24.76
CA ALA A 252 7.71 7.20 24.47
C ALA A 252 8.74 6.14 24.04
N GLN A 253 9.75 6.52 23.24
CA GLN A 253 10.84 5.63 22.82
C GLN A 253 11.69 5.19 24.02
N ASP A 254 11.98 6.07 24.96
CA ASP A 254 12.70 5.74 26.19
C ASP A 254 11.89 4.80 27.10
N ALA A 255 10.56 4.98 27.17
CA ALA A 255 9.69 4.24 28.07
C ALA A 255 9.21 2.89 27.47
N ALA A 256 8.94 2.82 26.17
CA ALA A 256 8.29 1.68 25.52
C ALA A 256 9.14 1.03 24.41
N GLY A 257 10.21 1.67 23.94
CA GLY A 257 11.14 1.09 22.94
C GLY A 257 10.42 0.57 21.69
N ASP A 258 10.66 -0.71 21.40
CA ASP A 258 10.12 -1.41 20.21
C ASP A 258 8.60 -1.66 20.26
N GLU A 259 7.91 -1.30 21.33
CA GLU A 259 6.47 -1.49 21.47
C GLU A 259 5.66 -0.35 20.80
N ILE A 260 6.28 0.76 20.42
CA ILE A 260 5.59 1.81 19.66
C ILE A 260 5.28 1.28 18.26
N THR A 261 4.00 1.06 17.96
CA THR A 261 3.54 0.57 16.65
C THR A 261 3.10 1.68 15.72
N ALA A 262 2.64 2.80 16.25
CA ALA A 262 2.29 3.97 15.45
C ALA A 262 2.40 5.26 16.26
N PHE A 263 2.73 6.36 15.56
CA PHE A 263 2.75 7.72 16.10
C PHE A 263 2.40 8.72 14.99
N GLU A 264 1.22 9.33 15.08
CA GLU A 264 0.72 10.26 14.05
C GLU A 264 0.48 11.65 14.64
N LEU A 265 0.92 12.68 13.91
CA LEU A 265 0.68 14.08 14.28
C LEU A 265 -0.49 14.64 13.47
N ILE A 266 -1.51 15.14 14.15
CA ILE A 266 -2.75 15.60 13.55
C ILE A 266 -2.98 17.07 13.90
N PRO A 267 -3.09 18.00 12.92
CA PRO A 267 -3.50 19.37 13.20
C PRO A 267 -5.00 19.45 13.48
N ARG A 268 -5.43 20.42 14.31
CA ARG A 268 -6.86 20.66 14.58
C ARG A 268 -7.69 20.75 13.30
N LEU A 269 -7.19 21.39 12.26
CA LEU A 269 -7.87 21.51 10.98
C LEU A 269 -8.22 20.14 10.38
N GLY A 270 -7.31 19.16 10.50
CA GLY A 270 -7.57 17.79 10.03
C GLY A 270 -8.71 17.14 10.78
N LEU A 271 -8.74 17.26 12.13
CA LEU A 271 -9.83 16.75 12.95
C LEU A 271 -11.15 17.49 12.63
N ASP A 272 -11.11 18.82 12.43
CA ASP A 272 -12.30 19.59 12.05
C ASP A 272 -12.91 19.10 10.72
N PHE A 273 -12.10 18.72 9.74
CA PHE A 273 -12.60 18.12 8.49
C PHE A 273 -13.26 16.76 8.74
N VAL A 274 -12.66 15.90 9.55
CA VAL A 274 -13.26 14.62 9.92
C VAL A 274 -14.61 14.83 10.60
N LEU A 275 -14.68 15.71 11.60
CA LEU A 275 -15.91 16.00 12.33
C LEU A 275 -17.02 16.61 11.45
N ALA A 276 -16.64 17.38 10.42
CA ALA A 276 -17.59 18.01 9.50
C ALA A 276 -18.11 17.06 8.42
N HIS A 277 -17.30 16.10 7.96
CA HIS A 277 -17.57 15.33 6.74
C HIS A 277 -17.75 13.83 6.97
N CYS A 278 -17.27 13.28 8.10
CA CYS A 278 -17.44 11.87 8.43
C CYS A 278 -18.59 11.69 9.42
N GLY A 279 -19.72 11.15 8.95
CA GLY A 279 -20.89 10.93 9.79
C GLY A 279 -20.60 10.00 10.97
N GLY A 280 -20.95 10.43 12.18
CA GLY A 280 -20.75 9.65 13.42
C GLY A 280 -19.39 9.88 14.10
N ALA A 281 -18.45 10.61 13.47
CA ALA A 281 -17.20 11.00 14.11
C ALA A 281 -17.46 11.91 15.31
N ARG A 282 -16.67 11.74 16.38
CA ARG A 282 -16.72 12.54 17.60
C ARG A 282 -15.33 13.00 17.97
N ASP A 283 -15.24 14.19 18.55
CA ASP A 283 -13.97 14.66 19.12
C ASP A 283 -13.57 13.71 20.26
N PRO A 284 -12.39 13.09 20.21
CA PRO A 284 -11.95 12.18 21.26
C PRO A 284 -11.70 12.86 22.61
N LEU A 285 -11.40 14.15 22.59
CA LEU A 285 -11.09 14.95 23.79
C LEU A 285 -12.17 15.99 24.05
N ALA A 286 -12.41 16.29 25.33
CA ALA A 286 -13.35 17.35 25.73
C ALA A 286 -12.80 18.76 25.41
N GLY A 287 -11.48 18.94 25.49
CA GLY A 287 -10.80 20.18 25.18
C GLY A 287 -10.46 20.31 23.68
N ARG A 288 -10.50 21.56 23.18
CA ARG A 288 -10.03 21.87 21.83
C ARG A 288 -8.55 22.23 21.87
N HIS A 289 -7.71 21.41 21.20
CA HIS A 289 -6.26 21.64 21.12
C HIS A 289 -5.86 22.02 19.71
N GLN A 290 -4.70 22.65 19.54
CA GLN A 290 -4.21 23.04 18.22
C GLN A 290 -3.61 21.86 17.45
N TRP A 291 -3.03 20.91 18.19
CA TRP A 291 -2.37 19.73 17.66
C TRP A 291 -2.76 18.50 18.47
N TYR A 292 -2.69 17.38 17.84
CA TYR A 292 -2.94 16.09 18.49
C TYR A 292 -1.86 15.09 18.06
N ALA A 293 -1.60 14.14 18.93
CA ALA A 293 -0.86 12.93 18.58
C ALA A 293 -1.76 11.71 18.79
N LEU A 294 -1.68 10.76 17.88
CA LEU A 294 -2.20 9.42 18.07
C LEU A 294 -0.99 8.50 18.31
N LEU A 295 -0.93 7.90 19.49
CA LEU A 295 0.12 6.97 19.91
C LEU A 295 -0.48 5.60 20.09
N GLU A 296 0.15 4.58 19.49
CA GLU A 296 -0.23 3.19 19.68
C GLU A 296 0.96 2.37 20.16
N LEU A 297 0.73 1.58 21.20
CA LEU A 297 1.66 0.58 21.71
C LEU A 297 1.13 -0.81 21.41
N GLY A 298 1.98 -1.72 20.96
CA GLY A 298 1.65 -3.13 20.72
C GLY A 298 2.68 -4.06 21.33
N SER A 299 2.25 -5.06 22.11
CA SER A 299 3.15 -5.97 22.81
C SER A 299 2.76 -7.42 22.66
N GLN A 300 3.76 -8.32 22.64
CA GLN A 300 3.58 -9.76 22.82
C GLN A 300 3.38 -10.13 24.31
N ASN A 301 3.82 -9.27 25.22
CA ASN A 301 3.51 -9.38 26.65
C ASN A 301 2.29 -8.54 26.96
N ALA A 302 1.19 -9.20 27.33
CA ALA A 302 -0.07 -8.53 27.67
C ALA A 302 -0.02 -7.89 29.08
N ASP A 303 0.98 -8.23 29.90
CA ASP A 303 1.07 -7.76 31.26
C ASP A 303 1.43 -6.27 31.28
N ASP A 304 0.55 -5.49 31.89
CA ASP A 304 0.74 -4.07 32.21
C ASP A 304 1.00 -3.10 31.05
N LEU A 305 0.61 -3.41 29.80
CA LEU A 305 0.74 -2.45 28.70
C LEU A 305 -0.09 -1.18 28.95
N ALA A 306 -1.29 -1.33 29.49
CA ALA A 306 -2.16 -0.21 29.86
C ALA A 306 -1.52 0.66 30.97
N GLY A 307 -0.91 0.07 31.98
CA GLY A 307 -0.20 0.80 33.03
C GLY A 307 0.99 1.58 32.49
N ARG A 308 1.74 1.01 31.54
CA ARG A 308 2.85 1.71 30.85
C ARG A 308 2.36 2.88 30.01
N MET A 309 1.26 2.73 29.27
CA MET A 309 0.65 3.83 28.53
C MET A 309 0.23 4.96 29.48
N LEU A 310 -0.45 4.62 30.60
CA LEU A 310 -0.88 5.61 31.58
C LEU A 310 0.31 6.30 32.28
N GLY A 311 1.34 5.55 32.65
CA GLY A 311 2.57 6.09 33.24
C GLY A 311 3.28 7.06 32.31
N LEU A 312 3.42 6.71 31.03
CA LEU A 312 3.97 7.58 30.00
C LEU A 312 3.19 8.90 29.87
N LEU A 313 1.85 8.81 29.80
CA LEU A 313 0.98 9.98 29.69
C LEU A 313 1.04 10.87 30.93
N ALA A 314 1.11 10.28 32.13
CA ALA A 314 1.27 11.02 33.39
C ALA A 314 2.60 11.79 33.41
N GLU A 315 3.71 11.14 33.10
CA GLU A 315 5.01 11.78 33.01
C GLU A 315 5.05 12.90 31.96
N ALA A 316 4.49 12.65 30.76
CA ALA A 316 4.41 13.66 29.71
C ALA A 316 3.56 14.88 30.13
N THR A 317 2.52 14.67 30.93
CA THR A 317 1.69 15.74 31.49
C THR A 317 2.45 16.54 32.54
N GLU A 318 3.17 15.88 33.45
CA GLU A 318 4.00 16.52 34.45
C GLU A 318 5.12 17.38 33.81
N ARG A 319 5.67 16.94 32.68
CA ARG A 319 6.66 17.69 31.89
C ARG A 319 6.04 18.84 31.07
N GLY A 320 4.70 18.97 31.06
CA GLY A 320 3.97 19.98 30.28
C GLY A 320 3.93 19.75 28.78
N LEU A 321 4.22 18.54 28.32
CA LEU A 321 4.17 18.15 26.91
C LEU A 321 2.74 17.83 26.47
N VAL A 322 1.94 17.23 27.35
CA VAL A 322 0.56 16.80 27.11
C VAL A 322 -0.40 17.70 27.85
N GLN A 323 -1.43 18.21 27.17
CA GLN A 323 -2.49 19.05 27.72
C GLN A 323 -3.72 18.23 28.15
N ASP A 324 -4.05 17.19 27.39
CA ASP A 324 -5.18 16.30 27.61
C ASP A 324 -4.90 14.97 26.88
N ALA A 325 -5.48 13.87 27.36
CA ALA A 325 -5.34 12.58 26.69
C ALA A 325 -6.51 11.66 26.98
N ALA A 326 -6.91 10.86 25.98
CA ALA A 326 -7.85 9.77 26.11
C ALA A 326 -7.21 8.46 25.65
N VAL A 327 -7.24 7.43 26.49
CA VAL A 327 -6.84 6.07 26.14
C VAL A 327 -8.09 5.30 25.70
N ALA A 328 -7.99 4.55 24.61
CA ALA A 328 -9.11 3.76 24.11
C ALA A 328 -9.51 2.66 25.10
N ALA A 329 -10.73 2.69 25.61
CA ALA A 329 -11.27 1.71 26.55
C ALA A 329 -11.81 0.43 25.87
N SER A 330 -11.84 0.39 24.53
CA SER A 330 -12.34 -0.74 23.74
C SER A 330 -11.75 -0.76 22.34
N GLN A 331 -11.79 -1.94 21.70
CA GLN A 331 -11.39 -2.07 20.29
C GLN A 331 -12.20 -1.15 19.37
N ARG A 332 -13.48 -0.91 19.65
CA ARG A 332 -14.33 0.01 18.91
C ARG A 332 -13.80 1.45 19.01
N GLN A 333 -13.50 1.90 20.22
CA GLN A 333 -12.96 3.27 20.43
C GLN A 333 -11.59 3.43 19.81
N ARG A 334 -10.75 2.38 19.84
CA ARG A 334 -9.48 2.36 19.11
C ARG A 334 -9.69 2.59 17.60
N GLN A 335 -10.66 1.88 17.00
CA GLN A 335 -11.01 2.06 15.59
C GLN A 335 -11.57 3.47 15.31
N ASP A 336 -12.31 4.04 16.24
CA ASP A 336 -12.87 5.39 16.11
C ASP A 336 -11.77 6.47 16.21
N PHE A 337 -10.63 6.20 16.86
CA PHE A 337 -9.47 7.10 16.90
C PHE A 337 -8.69 7.11 15.58
N TRP A 338 -8.63 5.95 14.90
CA TRP A 338 -8.00 5.77 13.60
C TRP A 338 -8.95 6.17 12.45
#